data_41e9e6907a99ed7b284d0b7c2873923e
#
_entry.id   41e9e6907a99ed7b284d0b7c2873923e
#
_cell.length_a   1.000
_cell.length_b   1.000
_cell.length_c   1.000
_cell.angle_alpha   90.00
_cell.angle_beta   90.00
_cell.angle_gamma   90.00
#
_symmetry.space_group_name_H-M   'P 1'
#
loop_
_entity.id
_entity.type
_entity.pdbx_description
1 polymer ?
#
loop_
_entity_poly.entity_id
_entity_poly.type
_entity_poly.pdbx_seq_one_letter_code
_entity_poly.pdbx_strand_id
1 'polypeptide(L)'
;MGFTFTTFILPQAIALVDYPGAAPERSIKQVLFMACLCIFMCWLGYKVPIPSSWLQKPVIHLNFKRLKMGAAVYVGIGLFFWSLVYSRPEAASLNQHWSGIITIYIFLAQLLNIGFTILLLETIKKPTRANILLLTIAVFMPLYRAFFAGRRTSLSFIFFSVALSVYFVRKRCIPRVFFVFAIFAATLVLFNIAQYRSFLMTGDWDLLRQINPIENLHSLINQNGKSTTLELRNAALLIDSVNQNSQYEFGTGYWDTIVFRWLPAQFLGSDFKESLKFNFGINHQSAWYELYGYKYPTGSTTTGIGDSFAQFDYFGSLVFGIIAFFFKYLWHRSLYRQDYVAQIAYILLITSAMTAITHGTANFIPELLYYILFLLPLLLWSRENRKLSNSSSIF
;
A
#
# COMPACT_ATOMS: atom_id res chain seq x y z
N MET A 1 3.24 5.55 -9.18
CA MET A 1 4.31 6.34 -8.54
C MET A 1 4.25 7.82 -8.90
N GLY A 2 4.33 8.23 -10.18
CA GLY A 2 4.25 9.66 -10.55
C GLY A 2 3.06 10.41 -9.93
N PHE A 3 1.87 9.82 -9.98
CA PHE A 3 0.67 10.37 -9.33
C PHE A 3 0.90 10.64 -7.83
N THR A 4 1.48 9.69 -7.09
CA THR A 4 1.72 9.84 -5.65
C THR A 4 2.77 10.94 -5.37
N PHE A 5 3.81 11.03 -6.18
CA PHE A 5 4.78 12.11 -6.05
C PHE A 5 4.16 13.49 -6.29
N THR A 6 3.34 13.64 -7.32
CA THR A 6 2.72 14.94 -7.66
C THR A 6 1.61 15.35 -6.68
N THR A 7 0.84 14.40 -6.15
CA THR A 7 -0.30 14.70 -5.27
C THR A 7 0.04 14.71 -3.79
N PHE A 8 1.13 14.04 -3.40
CA PHE A 8 1.50 13.91 -1.99
C PHE A 8 2.85 14.57 -1.67
N ILE A 9 3.91 14.25 -2.41
CA ILE A 9 5.26 14.77 -2.09
C ILE A 9 5.42 16.23 -2.52
N LEU A 10 5.01 16.59 -3.74
CA LEU A 10 5.22 17.94 -4.26
C LEU A 10 4.54 19.04 -3.43
N PRO A 11 3.27 18.93 -3.02
CA PRO A 11 2.66 19.93 -2.13
C PRO A 11 3.37 20.07 -0.79
N GLN A 12 3.81 18.95 -0.22
CA GLN A 12 4.56 18.95 1.05
C GLN A 12 5.97 19.55 0.88
N ALA A 13 6.62 19.33 -0.27
CA ALA A 13 7.92 19.92 -0.56
C ALA A 13 7.84 21.46 -0.65
N ILE A 14 6.82 21.98 -1.31
CA ILE A 14 6.55 23.43 -1.39
C ILE A 14 6.29 23.97 0.03
N ALA A 15 5.37 23.33 0.75
CA ALA A 15 5.03 23.77 2.11
C ALA A 15 6.22 23.67 3.10
N LEU A 16 7.14 22.73 2.91
CA LEU A 16 8.31 22.56 3.77
C LEU A 16 9.32 23.71 3.57
N VAL A 17 9.44 24.24 2.36
CA VAL A 17 10.32 25.39 2.08
C VAL A 17 9.76 26.65 2.78
N ASP A 18 8.44 26.86 2.74
CA ASP A 18 7.81 28.02 3.35
C ASP A 18 7.72 27.90 4.89
N TYR A 19 7.55 26.68 5.41
CA TYR A 19 7.32 26.39 6.83
C TYR A 19 8.19 25.23 7.32
N PRO A 20 9.52 25.44 7.48
CA PRO A 20 10.46 24.39 7.87
C PRO A 20 10.21 23.81 9.26
N GLY A 21 9.64 24.59 10.19
CA GLY A 21 9.43 24.19 11.58
C GLY A 21 10.75 23.91 12.30
N ALA A 22 10.84 22.75 12.95
CA ALA A 22 12.04 22.31 13.67
C ALA A 22 13.13 21.70 12.78
N ALA A 23 12.87 21.53 11.46
CA ALA A 23 13.84 20.88 10.58
C ALA A 23 14.98 21.82 10.19
N PRO A 24 16.24 21.41 10.35
CA PRO A 24 17.40 22.20 9.93
C PRO A 24 17.40 22.43 8.41
N GLU A 25 17.87 23.59 7.98
CA GLU A 25 17.93 23.95 6.55
C GLU A 25 18.72 22.93 5.71
N ARG A 26 19.82 22.42 6.27
CA ARG A 26 20.63 21.39 5.61
C ARG A 26 19.81 20.14 5.31
N SER A 27 19.03 19.66 6.27
CA SER A 27 18.22 18.43 6.15
C SER A 27 17.03 18.65 5.21
N ILE A 28 16.49 19.87 5.13
CA ILE A 28 15.48 20.24 4.14
C ILE A 28 16.07 20.11 2.73
N LYS A 29 17.26 20.64 2.48
CA LYS A 29 17.92 20.48 1.17
C LYS A 29 18.21 19.01 0.85
N GLN A 30 18.62 18.23 1.83
CA GLN A 30 18.88 16.79 1.66
C GLN A 30 17.61 16.00 1.34
N VAL A 31 16.50 16.22 2.05
CA VAL A 31 15.25 15.51 1.76
C VAL A 31 14.67 15.87 0.39
N LEU A 32 14.77 17.13 -0.02
CA LEU A 32 14.34 17.56 -1.34
C LEU A 32 15.20 16.94 -2.45
N PHE A 33 16.53 16.92 -2.27
CA PHE A 33 17.45 16.25 -3.18
C PHE A 33 17.15 14.75 -3.26
N MET A 34 16.96 14.10 -2.11
CA MET A 34 16.58 12.67 -2.05
C MET A 34 15.26 12.41 -2.76
N ALA A 35 14.25 13.29 -2.60
CA ALA A 35 12.96 13.19 -3.32
C ALA A 35 13.16 13.23 -4.84
N CYS A 36 13.98 14.16 -5.33
CA CYS A 36 14.33 14.24 -6.76
C CYS A 36 15.04 12.95 -7.23
N LEU A 37 15.98 12.45 -6.42
CA LEU A 37 16.70 11.22 -6.72
C LEU A 37 15.77 10.00 -6.77
N CYS A 38 14.83 9.89 -5.84
CA CYS A 38 13.82 8.83 -5.85
C CYS A 38 12.95 8.88 -7.12
N ILE A 39 12.52 10.07 -7.56
CA ILE A 39 11.77 10.25 -8.81
C ILE A 39 12.63 9.83 -10.01
N PHE A 40 13.87 10.27 -10.03
CA PHE A 40 14.83 9.92 -11.10
C PHE A 40 15.06 8.41 -11.16
N MET A 41 15.24 7.75 -10.02
CA MET A 41 15.42 6.30 -9.94
C MET A 41 14.15 5.54 -10.35
N CYS A 42 12.93 6.04 -10.02
CA CYS A 42 11.69 5.49 -10.56
C CYS A 42 11.65 5.56 -12.10
N TRP A 43 12.03 6.72 -12.67
CA TRP A 43 12.07 6.90 -14.11
C TRP A 43 13.13 5.98 -14.76
N LEU A 44 14.31 5.89 -14.17
CA LEU A 44 15.39 5.04 -14.64
C LEU A 44 14.97 3.56 -14.59
N GLY A 45 14.42 3.08 -13.48
CA GLY A 45 13.93 1.71 -13.34
C GLY A 45 12.86 1.38 -14.38
N TYR A 46 12.00 2.36 -14.72
CA TYR A 46 11.04 2.19 -15.82
C TYR A 46 11.71 2.17 -17.20
N LYS A 47 12.84 2.86 -17.41
CA LYS A 47 13.59 2.88 -18.68
C LYS A 47 14.45 1.62 -18.90
N VAL A 48 14.98 1.02 -17.84
CA VAL A 48 15.81 -0.20 -17.94
C VAL A 48 15.10 -1.27 -18.77
N PRO A 49 15.72 -1.85 -19.81
CA PRO A 49 15.10 -2.87 -20.64
C PRO A 49 14.83 -4.15 -19.83
N ILE A 50 13.67 -4.77 -20.05
CA ILE A 50 13.37 -6.07 -19.45
C ILE A 50 14.09 -7.15 -20.26
N PRO A 51 14.86 -8.04 -19.63
CA PRO A 51 15.52 -9.13 -20.34
C PRO A 51 14.51 -9.98 -21.12
N SER A 52 14.81 -10.29 -22.38
CA SER A 52 13.93 -11.07 -23.24
C SER A 52 13.60 -12.46 -22.66
N SER A 53 14.57 -13.07 -21.96
CA SER A 53 14.40 -14.34 -21.26
C SER A 53 13.30 -14.30 -20.20
N TRP A 54 13.11 -13.16 -19.52
CA TRP A 54 12.04 -12.98 -18.52
C TRP A 54 10.68 -12.81 -19.19
N LEU A 55 10.64 -12.12 -20.31
CA LEU A 55 9.39 -11.93 -21.07
C LEU A 55 8.94 -13.23 -21.77
N GLN A 56 9.87 -14.10 -22.15
CA GLN A 56 9.58 -15.37 -22.83
C GLN A 56 9.12 -16.47 -21.88
N LYS A 57 9.26 -16.31 -20.55
CA LYS A 57 8.77 -17.31 -19.59
C LYS A 57 7.30 -17.67 -19.89
N PRO A 58 6.95 -18.96 -19.90
CA PRO A 58 5.59 -19.41 -20.25
C PRO A 58 4.57 -18.83 -19.27
N VAL A 59 3.39 -18.54 -19.77
CA VAL A 59 2.24 -18.15 -18.97
C VAL A 59 1.67 -19.39 -18.29
N ILE A 60 1.39 -19.30 -17.01
CA ILE A 60 0.79 -20.40 -16.25
C ILE A 60 -0.67 -20.55 -16.69
N HIS A 61 -1.02 -21.71 -17.22
CA HIS A 61 -2.40 -22.03 -17.52
C HIS A 61 -3.13 -22.42 -16.23
N LEU A 62 -4.20 -21.71 -15.95
CA LEU A 62 -4.98 -21.85 -14.71
C LEU A 62 -6.36 -22.42 -14.98
N ASN A 63 -6.79 -23.34 -14.16
CA ASN A 63 -8.16 -23.79 -14.08
C ASN A 63 -8.99 -22.75 -13.33
N PHE A 64 -9.73 -21.93 -14.05
CA PHE A 64 -10.52 -20.83 -13.49
C PHE A 64 -11.62 -21.29 -12.52
N LYS A 65 -12.13 -22.53 -12.63
CA LYS A 65 -13.09 -23.07 -11.67
C LYS A 65 -12.44 -23.28 -10.30
N ARG A 66 -11.23 -23.89 -10.27
CA ARG A 66 -10.47 -24.06 -9.03
C ARG A 66 -10.05 -22.72 -8.45
N LEU A 67 -9.51 -21.83 -9.29
CA LEU A 67 -9.08 -20.50 -8.87
C LEU A 67 -10.22 -19.72 -8.21
N LYS A 68 -11.42 -19.73 -8.82
CA LYS A 68 -12.60 -19.08 -8.26
C LYS A 68 -13.04 -19.72 -6.93
N MET A 69 -12.98 -21.04 -6.82
CA MET A 69 -13.32 -21.74 -5.57
C MET A 69 -12.35 -21.34 -4.44
N GLY A 70 -11.05 -21.31 -4.71
CA GLY A 70 -10.06 -20.86 -3.73
C GLY A 70 -10.22 -19.37 -3.38
N ALA A 71 -10.55 -18.52 -4.36
CA ALA A 71 -10.85 -17.12 -4.11
C ALA A 71 -12.09 -16.97 -3.19
N ALA A 72 -13.14 -17.76 -3.40
CA ALA A 72 -14.33 -17.75 -2.52
C ALA A 72 -14.00 -18.21 -1.09
N VAL A 73 -13.12 -19.22 -0.94
CA VAL A 73 -12.62 -19.65 0.38
C VAL A 73 -11.84 -18.51 1.05
N TYR A 74 -10.96 -17.82 0.33
CA TYR A 74 -10.22 -16.68 0.89
C TYR A 74 -11.13 -15.52 1.28
N VAL A 75 -12.19 -15.27 0.52
CA VAL A 75 -13.23 -14.30 0.92
C VAL A 75 -13.92 -14.73 2.20
N GLY A 76 -14.31 -15.99 2.32
CA GLY A 76 -14.97 -16.54 3.52
C GLY A 76 -14.06 -16.42 4.76
N ILE A 77 -12.80 -16.84 4.65
CA ILE A 77 -11.81 -16.72 5.72
C ILE A 77 -11.61 -15.23 6.08
N GLY A 78 -11.41 -14.39 5.09
CA GLY A 78 -11.17 -12.97 5.31
C GLY A 78 -12.34 -12.26 5.99
N LEU A 79 -13.57 -12.53 5.59
CA LEU A 79 -14.78 -11.98 6.23
C LEU A 79 -14.94 -12.49 7.66
N PHE A 80 -14.70 -13.78 7.89
CA PHE A 80 -14.75 -14.37 9.23
C PHE A 80 -13.76 -13.66 10.18
N PHE A 81 -12.52 -13.51 9.77
CA PHE A 81 -11.53 -12.83 10.61
C PHE A 81 -11.81 -11.33 10.78
N TRP A 82 -12.35 -10.66 9.76
CA TRP A 82 -12.81 -9.27 9.93
C TRP A 82 -13.96 -9.17 10.93
N SER A 83 -14.91 -10.11 10.93
CA SER A 83 -15.99 -10.10 11.92
C SER A 83 -15.44 -10.26 13.34
N LEU A 84 -14.43 -11.12 13.54
CA LEU A 84 -13.76 -11.27 14.84
C LEU A 84 -13.01 -10.01 15.27
N VAL A 85 -12.40 -9.27 14.34
CA VAL A 85 -11.74 -7.98 14.64
C VAL A 85 -12.78 -6.97 15.13
N TYR A 86 -13.90 -6.82 14.41
CA TYR A 86 -14.90 -5.80 14.75
C TYR A 86 -15.81 -6.18 15.93
N SER A 87 -15.89 -7.46 16.30
CA SER A 87 -16.63 -7.87 17.49
C SER A 87 -15.92 -7.55 18.82
N ARG A 88 -14.67 -7.09 18.77
CA ARG A 88 -13.90 -6.76 19.97
C ARG A 88 -13.86 -5.26 20.23
N PRO A 89 -14.31 -4.78 21.42
CA PRO A 89 -14.29 -3.35 21.74
C PRO A 89 -12.89 -2.75 21.76
N GLU A 90 -11.87 -3.54 22.08
CA GLU A 90 -10.46 -3.14 22.07
C GLU A 90 -9.95 -2.77 20.65
N ALA A 91 -10.55 -3.33 19.63
CA ALA A 91 -10.21 -3.00 18.25
C ALA A 91 -10.71 -1.61 17.82
N ALA A 92 -11.64 -1.03 18.54
CA ALA A 92 -12.15 0.32 18.29
C ALA A 92 -11.13 1.40 18.68
N SER A 93 -10.21 1.12 19.61
CA SER A 93 -9.11 2.04 19.93
C SER A 93 -8.07 1.99 18.81
N LEU A 94 -8.01 3.03 17.99
CA LEU A 94 -7.19 3.18 16.78
C LEU A 94 -5.67 2.96 17.00
N ASN A 95 -5.21 2.93 18.24
CA ASN A 95 -3.79 2.88 18.59
C ASN A 95 -3.25 1.48 18.95
N GLN A 96 -4.11 0.45 19.06
CA GLN A 96 -3.71 -0.88 19.53
C GLN A 96 -3.81 -2.00 18.47
N HIS A 97 -4.02 -1.66 17.21
CA HIS A 97 -4.24 -2.66 16.12
C HIS A 97 -3.07 -3.61 15.83
N TRP A 98 -1.90 -3.38 16.41
CA TRP A 98 -0.71 -4.18 16.15
C TRP A 98 -0.23 -4.99 17.35
N SER A 99 -1.04 -5.10 18.39
CA SER A 99 -0.73 -5.90 19.57
C SER A 99 -1.72 -7.05 19.74
N GLY A 100 -1.28 -8.13 20.32
CA GLY A 100 -2.12 -9.25 20.71
C GLY A 100 -2.63 -10.10 19.53
N ILE A 101 -3.65 -10.89 19.82
CA ILE A 101 -4.28 -11.84 18.88
C ILE A 101 -4.95 -11.14 17.68
N ILE A 102 -5.31 -9.85 17.83
CA ILE A 102 -5.91 -9.04 16.78
C ILE A 102 -4.98 -8.94 15.57
N THR A 103 -3.66 -8.90 15.78
CA THR A 103 -2.68 -8.89 14.68
C THR A 103 -2.80 -10.12 13.80
N ILE A 104 -3.02 -11.29 14.40
CA ILE A 104 -3.23 -12.56 13.68
C ILE A 104 -4.53 -12.50 12.88
N TYR A 105 -5.60 -11.98 13.50
CA TYR A 105 -6.88 -11.85 12.81
C TYR A 105 -6.78 -10.90 11.61
N ILE A 106 -6.12 -9.75 11.76
CA ILE A 106 -5.89 -8.80 10.67
C ILE A 106 -5.04 -9.46 9.57
N PHE A 107 -4.01 -10.23 9.94
CA PHE A 107 -3.15 -10.94 8.99
C PHE A 107 -3.98 -11.92 8.12
N LEU A 108 -4.82 -12.75 8.73
CA LEU A 108 -5.69 -13.68 8.01
C LEU A 108 -6.85 -12.97 7.28
N ALA A 109 -7.34 -11.87 7.82
CA ALA A 109 -8.39 -11.07 7.19
C ALA A 109 -7.96 -10.44 5.85
N GLN A 110 -6.65 -10.21 5.63
CA GLN A 110 -6.12 -9.69 4.37
C GLN A 110 -6.27 -10.68 3.19
N LEU A 111 -6.53 -11.97 3.43
CA LEU A 111 -6.87 -12.95 2.38
C LEU A 111 -8.06 -12.49 1.54
N LEU A 112 -8.96 -11.70 2.12
CA LEU A 112 -10.07 -11.07 1.43
C LEU A 112 -9.62 -10.29 0.19
N ASN A 113 -8.49 -9.58 0.26
CA ASN A 113 -7.98 -8.76 -0.85
C ASN A 113 -7.60 -9.64 -2.06
N ILE A 114 -7.00 -10.82 -1.81
CA ILE A 114 -6.66 -11.78 -2.85
C ILE A 114 -7.93 -12.33 -3.49
N GLY A 115 -8.88 -12.79 -2.65
CA GLY A 115 -10.16 -13.31 -3.11
C GLY A 115 -10.96 -12.28 -3.91
N PHE A 116 -11.07 -11.05 -3.40
CA PHE A 116 -11.73 -9.93 -4.08
C PHE A 116 -11.12 -9.64 -5.45
N THR A 117 -9.79 -9.55 -5.53
CA THR A 117 -9.09 -9.23 -6.79
C THR A 117 -9.34 -10.30 -7.86
N ILE A 118 -9.28 -11.59 -7.49
CA ILE A 118 -9.55 -12.70 -8.40
C ILE A 118 -11.01 -12.68 -8.85
N LEU A 119 -11.96 -12.54 -7.93
CA LEU A 119 -13.39 -12.49 -8.25
C LEU A 119 -13.75 -11.29 -9.11
N LEU A 120 -13.11 -10.15 -8.89
CA LEU A 120 -13.31 -8.94 -9.70
C LEU A 120 -12.86 -9.17 -11.15
N LEU A 121 -11.65 -9.71 -11.36
CA LEU A 121 -11.15 -10.03 -12.69
C LEU A 121 -12.05 -11.05 -13.41
N GLU A 122 -12.50 -12.11 -12.70
CA GLU A 122 -13.39 -13.13 -13.25
C GLU A 122 -14.78 -12.56 -13.59
N THR A 123 -15.32 -11.68 -12.76
CA THR A 123 -16.63 -11.06 -13.00
C THR A 123 -16.61 -10.14 -14.21
N ILE A 124 -15.53 -9.35 -14.38
CA ILE A 124 -15.38 -8.48 -15.55
C ILE A 124 -15.21 -9.31 -16.84
N LYS A 125 -14.51 -10.45 -16.75
CA LYS A 125 -14.30 -11.37 -17.88
C LYS A 125 -15.57 -12.14 -18.25
N LYS A 126 -16.28 -12.68 -17.25
CA LYS A 126 -17.51 -13.47 -17.41
C LYS A 126 -18.51 -13.08 -16.33
N PRO A 127 -19.41 -12.12 -16.60
CA PRO A 127 -20.40 -11.64 -15.63
C PRO A 127 -21.55 -12.65 -15.48
N THR A 128 -21.35 -13.69 -14.69
CA THR A 128 -22.42 -14.64 -14.31
C THR A 128 -23.05 -14.20 -13.00
N ARG A 129 -24.33 -14.58 -12.75
CA ARG A 129 -25.03 -14.28 -11.49
C ARG A 129 -24.23 -14.72 -10.26
N ALA A 130 -23.60 -15.90 -10.32
CA ALA A 130 -22.77 -16.41 -9.24
C ALA A 130 -21.51 -15.57 -9.00
N ASN A 131 -20.84 -15.11 -10.07
CA ASN A 131 -19.65 -14.25 -9.94
C ASN A 131 -20.04 -12.88 -9.37
N ILE A 132 -21.15 -12.31 -9.82
CA ILE A 132 -21.66 -11.02 -9.30
C ILE A 132 -22.00 -11.15 -7.81
N LEU A 133 -22.71 -12.21 -7.40
CA LEU A 133 -23.04 -12.44 -5.99
C LEU A 133 -21.79 -12.57 -5.12
N LEU A 134 -20.83 -13.40 -5.54
CA LEU A 134 -19.56 -13.56 -4.81
C LEU A 134 -18.76 -12.27 -4.71
N LEU A 135 -18.73 -11.47 -5.79
CA LEU A 135 -18.05 -10.17 -5.80
C LEU A 135 -18.76 -9.18 -4.86
N THR A 136 -20.09 -9.15 -4.85
CA THR A 136 -20.88 -8.29 -3.94
C THR A 136 -20.56 -8.61 -2.48
N ILE A 137 -20.46 -9.90 -2.14
CA ILE A 137 -20.05 -10.34 -0.80
C ILE A 137 -18.60 -9.91 -0.51
N ALA A 138 -17.70 -10.10 -1.47
CA ALA A 138 -16.28 -9.79 -1.29
C ALA A 138 -15.99 -8.28 -1.16
N VAL A 139 -16.76 -7.42 -1.83
CA VAL A 139 -16.55 -5.96 -1.80
C VAL A 139 -17.13 -5.30 -0.54
N PHE A 140 -18.05 -5.98 0.15
CA PHE A 140 -18.73 -5.40 1.32
C PHE A 140 -17.75 -4.89 2.38
N MET A 141 -16.79 -5.70 2.76
CA MET A 141 -15.84 -5.34 3.82
C MET A 141 -14.82 -4.26 3.40
N PRO A 142 -14.20 -4.28 2.21
CA PRO A 142 -13.44 -3.16 1.70
C PRO A 142 -14.22 -1.84 1.66
N LEU A 143 -15.50 -1.86 1.24
CA LEU A 143 -16.37 -0.68 1.27
C LEU A 143 -16.67 -0.21 2.70
N TYR A 144 -17.01 -1.14 3.60
CA TYR A 144 -17.21 -0.81 5.01
C TYR A 144 -15.97 -0.10 5.59
N ARG A 145 -14.78 -0.62 5.35
CA ARG A 145 -13.53 0.00 5.81
C ARG A 145 -13.27 1.36 5.17
N ALA A 146 -13.62 1.52 3.91
CA ALA A 146 -13.44 2.80 3.21
C ALA A 146 -14.37 3.87 3.77
N PHE A 147 -15.66 3.56 3.92
CA PHE A 147 -16.68 4.55 4.29
C PHE A 147 -16.88 4.66 5.80
N PHE A 148 -16.98 3.55 6.53
CA PHE A 148 -17.28 3.59 7.96
C PHE A 148 -16.03 3.62 8.86
N ALA A 149 -14.93 3.02 8.45
CA ALA A 149 -13.66 3.14 9.18
C ALA A 149 -12.75 4.25 8.64
N GLY A 150 -13.16 5.00 7.60
CA GLY A 150 -12.43 6.11 7.01
C GLY A 150 -11.01 5.74 6.55
N ARG A 151 -10.79 4.51 6.04
CA ARG A 151 -9.46 4.03 5.66
C ARG A 151 -9.15 4.39 4.21
N ARG A 152 -8.29 5.40 4.00
CA ARG A 152 -7.84 5.88 2.67
C ARG A 152 -7.27 4.76 1.80
N THR A 153 -6.50 3.84 2.41
CA THR A 153 -5.89 2.70 1.72
C THR A 153 -6.92 1.74 1.12
N SER A 154 -8.05 1.50 1.84
CA SER A 154 -9.14 0.65 1.32
C SER A 154 -9.85 1.29 0.15
N LEU A 155 -10.10 2.61 0.20
CA LEU A 155 -10.69 3.35 -0.92
C LEU A 155 -9.79 3.30 -2.16
N SER A 156 -8.50 3.58 -1.98
CA SER A 156 -7.50 3.52 -3.05
C SER A 156 -7.40 2.11 -3.64
N PHE A 157 -7.42 1.08 -2.79
CA PHE A 157 -7.39 -0.32 -3.24
C PHE A 157 -8.57 -0.66 -4.13
N ILE A 158 -9.81 -0.32 -3.72
CA ILE A 158 -11.01 -0.56 -4.53
C ILE A 158 -10.91 0.17 -5.86
N PHE A 159 -10.57 1.46 -5.84
CA PHE A 159 -10.48 2.29 -7.02
C PHE A 159 -9.49 1.73 -8.05
N PHE A 160 -8.25 1.47 -7.62
CA PHE A 160 -7.23 0.92 -8.51
C PHE A 160 -7.54 -0.50 -8.95
N SER A 161 -8.12 -1.33 -8.08
CA SER A 161 -8.50 -2.70 -8.45
C SER A 161 -9.55 -2.69 -9.58
N VAL A 162 -10.58 -1.87 -9.47
CA VAL A 162 -11.61 -1.76 -10.50
C VAL A 162 -11.04 -1.19 -11.80
N ALA A 163 -10.31 -0.07 -11.73
CA ALA A 163 -9.74 0.61 -12.89
C ALA A 163 -8.78 -0.32 -13.68
N LEU A 164 -7.86 -0.97 -12.97
CA LEU A 164 -6.87 -1.87 -13.56
C LEU A 164 -7.52 -3.14 -14.10
N SER A 165 -8.49 -3.72 -13.38
CA SER A 165 -9.18 -4.93 -13.83
C SER A 165 -9.96 -4.69 -15.12
N VAL A 166 -10.65 -3.55 -15.24
CA VAL A 166 -11.33 -3.15 -16.48
C VAL A 166 -10.33 -2.98 -17.60
N TYR A 167 -9.21 -2.31 -17.34
CA TYR A 167 -8.17 -2.08 -18.33
C TYR A 167 -7.51 -3.37 -18.79
N PHE A 168 -7.11 -4.27 -17.89
CA PHE A 168 -6.45 -5.52 -18.25
C PHE A 168 -7.35 -6.48 -19.01
N VAL A 169 -8.63 -6.58 -18.64
CA VAL A 169 -9.57 -7.54 -19.23
C VAL A 169 -10.17 -7.00 -20.54
N ARG A 170 -10.63 -5.74 -20.53
CA ARG A 170 -11.37 -5.17 -21.66
C ARG A 170 -10.48 -4.34 -22.60
N LYS A 171 -9.23 -4.05 -22.22
CA LYS A 171 -8.30 -3.18 -22.95
C LYS A 171 -8.89 -1.79 -23.28
N ARG A 172 -9.89 -1.38 -22.50
CA ARG A 172 -10.54 -0.08 -22.63
C ARG A 172 -10.13 0.78 -21.46
N CYS A 173 -9.60 1.96 -21.74
CA CYS A 173 -9.41 2.97 -20.73
C CYS A 173 -10.78 3.46 -20.26
N ILE A 174 -10.90 3.73 -18.97
CA ILE A 174 -12.02 4.51 -18.45
C ILE A 174 -12.01 5.85 -19.17
N PRO A 175 -13.16 6.33 -19.68
CA PRO A 175 -13.22 7.64 -20.36
C PRO A 175 -12.55 8.71 -19.51
N ARG A 176 -11.75 9.57 -20.13
CA ARG A 176 -10.94 10.57 -19.43
C ARG A 176 -11.77 11.43 -18.47
N VAL A 177 -12.99 11.75 -18.86
CA VAL A 177 -13.93 12.55 -18.03
C VAL A 177 -14.26 11.84 -16.73
N PHE A 178 -14.57 10.53 -16.76
CA PHE A 178 -14.81 9.74 -15.55
C PHE A 178 -13.55 9.60 -14.69
N PHE A 179 -12.38 9.49 -15.33
CA PHE A 179 -11.11 9.42 -14.60
C PHE A 179 -10.80 10.73 -13.87
N VAL A 180 -10.99 11.88 -14.53
CA VAL A 180 -10.83 13.21 -13.92
C VAL A 180 -11.85 13.40 -12.79
N PHE A 181 -13.12 13.06 -13.04
CA PHE A 181 -14.16 13.14 -12.01
C PHE A 181 -13.87 12.24 -10.80
N ALA A 182 -13.42 11.01 -11.05
CA ALA A 182 -13.06 10.07 -9.98
C ALA A 182 -11.84 10.54 -9.17
N ILE A 183 -10.83 11.14 -9.82
CA ILE A 183 -9.70 11.78 -9.13
C ILE A 183 -10.19 12.95 -8.29
N PHE A 184 -11.01 13.84 -8.86
CA PHE A 184 -11.56 14.98 -8.14
C PHE A 184 -12.38 14.55 -6.93
N ALA A 185 -13.30 13.61 -7.10
CA ALA A 185 -14.10 13.04 -6.00
C ALA A 185 -13.23 12.37 -4.94
N ALA A 186 -12.23 11.58 -5.35
CA ALA A 186 -11.28 10.97 -4.42
C ALA A 186 -10.47 12.02 -3.65
N THR A 187 -10.06 13.08 -4.30
CA THR A 187 -9.36 14.22 -3.69
C THR A 187 -10.23 14.90 -2.64
N LEU A 188 -11.47 15.20 -2.97
CA LEU A 188 -12.43 15.80 -2.02
C LEU A 188 -12.65 14.89 -0.79
N VAL A 189 -12.82 13.58 -0.99
CA VAL A 189 -12.97 12.63 0.11
C VAL A 189 -11.71 12.57 0.96
N LEU A 190 -10.53 12.53 0.35
CA LEU A 190 -9.26 12.45 1.07
C LEU A 190 -9.02 13.68 1.96
N PHE A 191 -9.37 14.87 1.49
CA PHE A 191 -9.20 16.11 2.27
C PHE A 191 -10.17 16.19 3.44
N ASN A 192 -11.40 15.69 3.28
CA ASN A 192 -12.42 15.76 4.33
C ASN A 192 -12.45 14.55 5.26
N ILE A 193 -11.56 13.55 5.05
CA ILE A 193 -11.63 12.28 5.78
C ILE A 193 -11.32 12.43 7.27
N ALA A 194 -10.55 13.44 7.68
CA ALA A 194 -10.24 13.71 9.09
C ALA A 194 -11.50 14.18 9.84
N GLN A 195 -12.24 15.14 9.27
CA GLN A 195 -13.51 15.62 9.82
C GLN A 195 -14.59 14.53 9.79
N TYR A 196 -14.64 13.77 8.70
CA TYR A 196 -15.52 12.62 8.59
C TYR A 196 -15.23 11.55 9.67
N ARG A 197 -13.96 11.28 9.99
CA ARG A 197 -13.60 10.40 11.09
C ARG A 197 -14.02 10.95 12.45
N SER A 198 -13.87 12.25 12.69
CA SER A 198 -14.36 12.87 13.93
C SER A 198 -15.86 12.67 14.07
N PHE A 199 -16.63 12.89 13.00
CA PHE A 199 -18.05 12.57 12.98
C PHE A 199 -18.33 11.10 13.32
N LEU A 200 -17.63 10.16 12.67
CA LEU A 200 -17.83 8.73 12.93
C LEU A 200 -17.52 8.31 14.39
N MET A 201 -16.62 9.05 15.06
CA MET A 201 -16.26 8.78 16.44
C MET A 201 -17.24 9.42 17.46
N THR A 202 -17.73 10.62 17.16
CA THR A 202 -18.58 11.40 18.07
C THR A 202 -20.08 11.17 17.84
N GLY A 203 -20.47 10.76 16.62
CA GLY A 203 -21.85 10.69 16.19
C GLY A 203 -22.52 12.07 16.01
N ASP A 204 -21.75 13.15 16.05
CA ASP A 204 -22.24 14.52 15.96
C ASP A 204 -22.50 14.94 14.51
N TRP A 205 -23.80 14.99 14.15
CA TRP A 205 -24.26 15.36 12.81
C TRP A 205 -23.95 16.82 12.42
N ASP A 206 -23.71 17.69 13.40
CA ASP A 206 -23.38 19.11 13.13
C ASP A 206 -21.97 19.21 12.56
N LEU A 207 -21.06 18.30 12.91
CA LEU A 207 -19.74 18.22 12.28
C LEU A 207 -19.84 17.89 10.79
N LEU A 208 -20.78 17.05 10.38
CA LEU A 208 -21.01 16.74 8.97
C LEU A 208 -21.55 17.95 8.18
N ARG A 209 -22.45 18.72 8.78
CA ARG A 209 -23.02 19.91 8.15
C ARG A 209 -22.00 21.04 7.98
N GLN A 210 -20.98 21.08 8.86
CA GLN A 210 -19.88 22.03 8.80
C GLN A 210 -18.80 21.65 7.77
N ILE A 211 -18.86 20.42 7.21
CA ILE A 211 -17.93 20.01 6.16
C ILE A 211 -18.29 20.78 4.89
N ASN A 212 -17.52 21.83 4.61
CA ASN A 212 -17.56 22.50 3.32
C ASN A 212 -16.36 22.02 2.48
N PRO A 213 -16.55 21.08 1.54
CA PRO A 213 -15.44 20.47 0.80
C PRO A 213 -14.63 21.50 -0.01
N ILE A 214 -15.27 22.57 -0.45
CA ILE A 214 -14.65 23.61 -1.27
C ILE A 214 -13.86 24.57 -0.39
N GLU A 215 -14.41 24.99 0.75
CA GLU A 215 -13.69 25.83 1.71
C GLU A 215 -12.49 25.10 2.31
N ASN A 216 -12.64 23.83 2.61
CA ASN A 216 -11.52 23.00 3.09
C ASN A 216 -10.42 22.87 2.02
N LEU A 217 -10.78 22.73 0.75
CA LEU A 217 -9.82 22.74 -0.35
C LEU A 217 -9.16 24.14 -0.48
N HIS A 218 -9.94 25.20 -0.37
CA HIS A 218 -9.46 26.59 -0.46
C HIS A 218 -8.60 26.96 0.76
N SER A 219 -8.99 26.50 1.95
CA SER A 219 -8.21 26.70 3.17
C SER A 219 -6.88 25.97 3.14
N LEU A 220 -6.82 24.79 2.52
CA LEU A 220 -5.56 24.05 2.33
C LEU A 220 -4.64 24.72 1.30
N ILE A 221 -5.22 25.35 0.29
CA ILE A 221 -4.44 26.15 -0.69
C ILE A 221 -3.99 27.47 -0.05
N ASN A 222 -4.83 28.09 0.78
CA ASN A 222 -4.57 29.40 1.38
C ASN A 222 -4.05 29.34 2.83
N GLN A 223 -4.33 28.26 3.59
CA GLN A 223 -3.71 28.04 4.89
C GLN A 223 -2.30 27.52 4.65
N ASN A 224 -1.46 28.44 4.38
CA ASN A 224 -0.03 28.36 4.48
C ASN A 224 0.40 27.39 5.59
N GLY A 225 0.53 26.11 5.31
CA GLY A 225 1.36 25.12 6.01
C GLY A 225 1.35 25.01 7.54
N LYS A 226 0.65 25.91 8.25
CA LYS A 226 0.70 25.99 9.72
C LYS A 226 0.03 24.83 10.46
N SER A 227 -0.92 24.14 9.85
CA SER A 227 -1.71 23.10 10.51
C SER A 227 -1.55 21.70 9.90
N THR A 228 -0.91 21.56 8.75
CA THR A 228 -0.71 20.27 8.12
C THR A 228 0.51 19.58 8.70
N THR A 229 0.33 18.37 9.20
CA THR A 229 1.40 17.46 9.57
C THR A 229 2.24 17.21 8.33
N LEU A 230 3.38 17.88 8.20
CA LEU A 230 4.26 17.72 7.05
C LEU A 230 5.08 16.44 7.26
N GLU A 231 4.66 15.35 6.66
CA GLU A 231 5.38 14.08 6.72
C GLU A 231 6.78 14.18 6.08
N LEU A 232 6.94 15.09 5.11
CA LEU A 232 8.25 15.37 4.55
C LEU A 232 9.17 16.11 5.55
N ARG A 233 8.60 16.88 6.50
CA ARG A 233 9.35 17.43 7.63
C ARG A 233 9.88 16.30 8.53
N ASN A 234 9.05 15.30 8.81
CA ASN A 234 9.49 14.13 9.57
C ASN A 234 10.63 13.41 8.84
N ALA A 235 10.58 13.30 7.51
CA ALA A 235 11.68 12.76 6.72
C ALA A 235 12.96 13.59 6.86
N ALA A 236 12.86 14.93 6.87
CA ALA A 236 14.01 15.82 7.05
C ALA A 236 14.63 15.65 8.45
N LEU A 237 13.79 15.54 9.51
CA LEU A 237 14.28 15.28 10.86
C LEU A 237 14.90 13.90 10.99
N LEU A 238 14.38 12.89 10.30
CA LEU A 238 14.98 11.56 10.25
C LEU A 238 16.36 11.60 9.60
N ILE A 239 16.47 12.25 8.45
CA ILE A 239 17.74 12.40 7.73
C ILE A 239 18.77 13.12 8.62
N ASP A 240 18.36 14.18 9.33
CA ASP A 240 19.24 14.91 10.22
C ASP A 240 19.71 14.04 11.39
N SER A 241 18.80 13.33 12.06
CA SER A 241 19.15 12.48 13.20
C SER A 241 20.08 11.31 12.79
N VAL A 242 19.86 10.72 11.62
CA VAL A 242 20.75 9.68 11.06
C VAL A 242 22.14 10.23 10.78
N ASN A 243 22.22 11.43 10.20
CA ASN A 243 23.51 12.07 9.90
C ASN A 243 24.27 12.47 11.17
N GLN A 244 23.58 13.01 12.20
CA GLN A 244 24.22 13.40 13.46
C GLN A 244 24.80 12.18 14.20
N ASN A 245 24.08 11.06 14.17
CA ASN A 245 24.52 9.84 14.85
C ASN A 245 25.39 8.94 13.95
N SER A 246 25.51 9.25 12.65
CA SER A 246 26.16 8.39 11.64
C SER A 246 25.65 6.95 11.67
N GLN A 247 24.34 6.77 11.97
CA GLN A 247 23.73 5.47 12.23
C GLN A 247 22.73 5.11 11.13
N TYR A 248 23.23 4.40 10.12
CA TYR A 248 22.41 3.82 9.05
C TYR A 248 21.98 2.40 9.40
N GLU A 249 20.81 1.99 8.92
CA GLU A 249 20.22 0.69 9.24
C GLU A 249 20.69 -0.44 8.30
N PHE A 250 21.22 -0.12 7.13
CA PHE A 250 21.73 -1.10 6.14
C PHE A 250 20.78 -2.25 5.81
N GLY A 251 19.48 -1.98 5.77
CA GLY A 251 18.44 -2.96 5.47
C GLY A 251 17.91 -3.72 6.69
N THR A 252 18.49 -3.57 7.86
CA THR A 252 18.01 -4.20 9.10
C THR A 252 16.61 -3.73 9.49
N GLY A 253 16.26 -2.48 9.23
CA GLY A 253 14.89 -1.98 9.45
C GLY A 253 13.84 -2.68 8.58
N TYR A 254 14.20 -3.14 7.38
CA TYR A 254 13.31 -3.98 6.57
C TYR A 254 13.09 -5.34 7.21
N TRP A 255 14.14 -5.96 7.73
CA TRP A 255 14.05 -7.21 8.48
C TRP A 255 13.21 -7.05 9.74
N ASP A 256 13.48 -6.03 10.54
CA ASP A 256 12.72 -5.72 11.77
C ASP A 256 11.22 -5.53 11.48
N THR A 257 10.89 -4.89 10.36
CA THR A 257 9.50 -4.74 9.90
C THR A 257 8.88 -6.09 9.52
N ILE A 258 9.63 -7.01 8.90
CA ILE A 258 9.17 -8.37 8.60
C ILE A 258 8.92 -9.12 9.90
N VAL A 259 9.88 -9.13 10.82
CA VAL A 259 9.76 -9.78 12.14
C VAL A 259 8.56 -9.23 12.90
N PHE A 260 8.39 -7.90 12.91
CA PHE A 260 7.27 -7.24 13.58
C PHE A 260 5.92 -7.70 13.05
N ARG A 261 5.75 -7.78 11.71
CA ARG A 261 4.47 -8.08 11.07
C ARG A 261 4.15 -9.57 10.97
N TRP A 262 5.18 -10.42 10.82
CA TRP A 262 5.00 -11.82 10.48
C TRP A 262 5.13 -12.77 11.67
N LEU A 263 5.87 -12.36 12.71
CA LEU A 263 6.10 -13.21 13.87
C LEU A 263 5.20 -12.76 15.03
N PRO A 264 4.09 -13.51 15.28
CA PRO A 264 3.20 -13.17 16.39
C PRO A 264 3.83 -13.58 17.72
N ALA A 265 4.04 -12.62 18.59
CA ALA A 265 4.58 -12.83 19.94
C ALA A 265 3.74 -13.80 20.79
N GLN A 266 2.46 -13.97 20.43
CA GLN A 266 1.53 -14.87 21.11
C GLN A 266 1.90 -16.35 20.97
N PHE A 267 2.58 -16.75 19.90
CA PHE A 267 3.02 -18.12 19.67
C PHE A 267 4.47 -18.34 20.04
N LEU A 268 5.31 -17.33 19.86
CA LEU A 268 6.76 -17.45 19.98
C LEU A 268 7.32 -16.85 21.28
N GLY A 269 6.51 -16.04 21.98
CA GLY A 269 6.95 -15.21 23.10
C GLY A 269 7.49 -13.85 22.64
N SER A 270 7.33 -12.84 23.51
CA SER A 270 7.81 -11.48 23.27
C SER A 270 9.33 -11.44 23.17
N ASP A 271 10.02 -12.12 24.07
CA ASP A 271 11.46 -12.09 24.20
C ASP A 271 12.16 -12.72 23.00
N PHE A 272 11.62 -13.85 22.52
CA PHE A 272 12.12 -14.48 21.29
C PHE A 272 11.88 -13.57 20.07
N LYS A 273 10.72 -12.95 19.97
CA LYS A 273 10.44 -12.02 18.87
C LYS A 273 11.39 -10.83 18.89
N GLU A 274 11.63 -10.22 20.05
CA GLU A 274 12.55 -9.08 20.18
C GLU A 274 14.01 -9.51 19.91
N SER A 275 14.43 -10.72 20.28
CA SER A 275 15.78 -11.21 20.01
C SER A 275 16.09 -11.41 18.52
N LEU A 276 15.04 -11.50 17.67
CA LEU A 276 15.21 -11.62 16.23
C LEU A 276 15.35 -10.27 15.51
N LYS A 277 15.10 -9.16 16.21
CA LYS A 277 15.26 -7.82 15.67
C LYS A 277 16.68 -7.32 15.91
N PHE A 278 17.17 -6.57 14.95
CA PHE A 278 18.45 -5.90 15.08
C PHE A 278 18.35 -4.62 15.90
N ASN A 279 17.21 -3.92 15.83
CA ASN A 279 16.93 -2.66 16.56
C ASN A 279 18.04 -1.60 16.34
N PHE A 280 18.62 -1.55 15.16
CA PHE A 280 19.65 -0.54 14.80
C PHE A 280 19.05 0.84 14.54
N GLY A 281 17.73 0.89 14.30
CA GLY A 281 17.04 2.15 14.04
C GLY A 281 17.00 3.05 15.25
N ILE A 282 17.06 4.35 15.00
CA ILE A 282 16.90 5.38 16.02
C ILE A 282 15.44 5.36 16.51
N ASN A 283 15.23 5.37 17.82
CA ASN A 283 13.89 5.62 18.36
C ASN A 283 13.50 7.09 18.09
N HIS A 284 12.83 7.32 16.97
CA HIS A 284 12.52 8.66 16.48
C HIS A 284 11.68 9.49 17.44
N GLN A 285 10.83 8.85 18.27
CA GLN A 285 9.93 9.59 19.17
C GLN A 285 10.70 10.27 20.31
N SER A 286 11.62 9.55 20.95
CA SER A 286 12.45 10.09 22.03
C SER A 286 13.54 11.01 21.47
N ALA A 287 14.28 10.57 20.45
CA ALA A 287 15.37 11.32 19.89
C ALA A 287 14.95 12.69 19.33
N TRP A 288 13.81 12.76 18.64
CA TRP A 288 13.36 14.05 18.09
C TRP A 288 12.81 15.00 19.14
N TYR A 289 12.23 14.48 20.23
CA TYR A 289 11.85 15.31 21.36
C TYR A 289 13.08 15.91 22.05
N GLU A 290 14.12 15.11 22.27
CA GLU A 290 15.36 15.56 22.90
C GLU A 290 16.17 16.52 22.02
N LEU A 291 16.31 16.21 20.70
CA LEU A 291 17.13 17.01 19.79
C LEU A 291 16.46 18.30 19.33
N TYR A 292 15.14 18.26 19.10
CA TYR A 292 14.44 19.37 18.42
C TYR A 292 13.25 19.91 19.22
N GLY A 293 12.93 19.38 20.39
CA GLY A 293 11.69 19.69 21.11
C GLY A 293 10.43 19.30 20.30
N TYR A 294 10.58 18.42 19.29
CA TYR A 294 9.51 18.11 18.34
C TYR A 294 8.79 16.83 18.75
N LYS A 295 7.50 16.98 19.09
CA LYS A 295 6.64 15.84 19.37
C LYS A 295 6.14 15.24 18.05
N TYR A 296 6.54 14.00 17.77
CA TYR A 296 6.10 13.25 16.60
C TYR A 296 4.57 13.07 16.59
N PRO A 297 3.86 13.61 15.60
CA PRO A 297 2.40 13.55 15.61
C PRO A 297 1.90 12.11 15.39
N THR A 298 0.94 11.70 16.21
CA THR A 298 0.33 10.37 16.10
C THR A 298 -0.28 10.14 14.72
N GLY A 299 0.09 9.03 14.09
CA GLY A 299 -0.40 8.66 12.77
C GLY A 299 0.31 9.35 11.60
N SER A 300 1.33 10.17 11.87
CA SER A 300 2.24 10.66 10.82
C SER A 300 3.29 9.60 10.45
N THR A 301 4.02 9.86 9.37
CA THR A 301 5.04 8.95 8.85
C THR A 301 6.32 9.70 8.49
N THR A 302 7.41 8.97 8.29
CA THR A 302 8.69 9.53 7.82
C THR A 302 8.81 9.53 6.30
N THR A 303 7.77 9.15 5.61
CA THR A 303 7.74 8.87 4.17
C THR A 303 8.75 7.80 3.71
N GLY A 304 8.56 7.28 2.51
CA GLY A 304 9.55 6.36 1.93
C GLY A 304 10.89 7.02 1.59
N ILE A 305 10.88 8.33 1.46
CA ILE A 305 12.10 9.12 1.17
C ILE A 305 13.02 9.10 2.38
N GLY A 306 12.48 9.43 3.57
CA GLY A 306 13.24 9.38 4.81
C GLY A 306 13.64 7.96 5.21
N ASP A 307 12.69 7.01 5.12
CA ASP A 307 12.92 5.60 5.41
C ASP A 307 14.06 5.01 4.56
N SER A 308 14.00 5.19 3.24
CA SER A 308 15.03 4.67 2.34
C SER A 308 16.41 5.31 2.55
N PHE A 309 16.44 6.60 2.94
CA PHE A 309 17.69 7.27 3.33
C PHE A 309 18.25 6.68 4.63
N ALA A 310 17.43 6.46 5.63
CA ALA A 310 17.85 5.84 6.89
C ALA A 310 18.43 4.43 6.67
N GLN A 311 17.91 3.68 5.68
CA GLN A 311 18.45 2.37 5.34
C GLN A 311 19.82 2.45 4.65
N PHE A 312 19.99 3.30 3.62
CA PHE A 312 21.13 3.20 2.71
C PHE A 312 21.65 4.56 2.24
N ASP A 313 21.45 5.62 2.99
CA ASP A 313 21.80 6.98 2.57
C ASP A 313 21.14 7.28 1.19
N TYR A 314 21.78 8.03 0.32
CA TYR A 314 21.30 8.33 -1.04
C TYR A 314 21.09 7.09 -1.92
N PHE A 315 21.82 6.01 -1.65
CA PHE A 315 21.63 4.72 -2.33
C PHE A 315 20.24 4.10 -2.04
N GLY A 316 19.57 4.50 -0.97
CA GLY A 316 18.20 4.08 -0.70
C GLY A 316 17.21 4.42 -1.81
N SER A 317 17.51 5.43 -2.65
CA SER A 317 16.72 5.76 -3.84
C SER A 317 16.63 4.61 -4.85
N LEU A 318 17.61 3.69 -4.88
CA LEU A 318 17.59 2.50 -5.75
C LEU A 318 16.38 1.60 -5.48
N VAL A 319 15.88 1.57 -4.25
CA VAL A 319 14.69 0.80 -3.87
C VAL A 319 13.50 1.22 -4.72
N PHE A 320 13.34 2.53 -4.97
CA PHE A 320 12.28 3.06 -5.84
C PHE A 320 12.47 2.62 -7.29
N GLY A 321 13.70 2.57 -7.77
CA GLY A 321 14.03 2.05 -9.10
C GLY A 321 13.68 0.58 -9.25
N ILE A 322 14.01 -0.24 -8.25
CA ILE A 322 13.69 -1.67 -8.22
C ILE A 322 12.17 -1.89 -8.23
N ILE A 323 11.42 -1.17 -7.39
CA ILE A 323 9.95 -1.26 -7.36
C ILE A 323 9.37 -0.83 -8.72
N ALA A 324 9.88 0.26 -9.32
CA ALA A 324 9.40 0.73 -10.62
C ALA A 324 9.69 -0.28 -11.75
N PHE A 325 10.88 -0.88 -11.76
CA PHE A 325 11.23 -1.96 -12.71
C PHE A 325 10.34 -3.19 -12.53
N PHE A 326 10.09 -3.60 -11.30
CA PHE A 326 9.20 -4.71 -10.98
C PHE A 326 7.76 -4.47 -11.50
N PHE A 327 7.22 -3.28 -11.25
CA PHE A 327 5.90 -2.91 -11.78
C PHE A 327 5.87 -2.83 -13.31
N LYS A 328 6.94 -2.34 -13.95
CA LYS A 328 7.07 -2.40 -15.40
C LYS A 328 7.03 -3.84 -15.93
N TYR A 329 7.74 -4.76 -15.28
CA TYR A 329 7.73 -6.17 -15.65
C TYR A 329 6.32 -6.78 -15.53
N LEU A 330 5.64 -6.57 -14.40
CA LEU A 330 4.27 -7.04 -14.20
C LEU A 330 3.31 -6.42 -15.22
N TRP A 331 3.45 -5.13 -15.52
CA TRP A 331 2.65 -4.43 -16.53
C TRP A 331 2.81 -5.05 -17.91
N HIS A 332 4.04 -5.28 -18.32
CA HIS A 332 4.34 -5.90 -19.61
C HIS A 332 3.72 -7.30 -19.73
N ARG A 333 3.88 -8.12 -18.70
CA ARG A 333 3.27 -9.46 -18.69
C ARG A 333 1.74 -9.40 -18.69
N SER A 334 1.17 -8.51 -17.92
CA SER A 334 -0.29 -8.34 -17.82
C SER A 334 -0.93 -7.94 -19.14
N LEU A 335 -0.31 -7.01 -19.90
CA LEU A 335 -0.88 -6.47 -21.15
C LEU A 335 -0.53 -7.29 -22.38
N TYR A 336 0.75 -7.56 -22.59
CA TYR A 336 1.21 -8.17 -23.84
C TYR A 336 1.11 -9.70 -23.82
N ARG A 337 1.31 -10.30 -22.67
CA ARG A 337 1.20 -11.77 -22.52
C ARG A 337 -0.13 -12.21 -21.95
N GLN A 338 -1.01 -11.29 -21.55
CA GLN A 338 -2.29 -11.57 -20.89
C GLN A 338 -2.13 -12.54 -19.70
N ASP A 339 -1.00 -12.41 -18.99
CA ASP A 339 -0.66 -13.25 -17.85
C ASP A 339 -1.55 -12.89 -16.66
N TYR A 340 -2.46 -13.78 -16.35
CA TYR A 340 -3.45 -13.58 -15.29
C TYR A 340 -2.81 -13.44 -13.89
N VAL A 341 -1.71 -14.18 -13.67
CA VAL A 341 -0.94 -14.08 -12.42
C VAL A 341 -0.33 -12.69 -12.27
N ALA A 342 0.25 -12.16 -13.35
CA ALA A 342 0.81 -10.81 -13.35
C ALA A 342 -0.28 -9.74 -13.14
N GLN A 343 -1.48 -9.93 -13.70
CA GLN A 343 -2.62 -9.02 -13.47
C GLN A 343 -3.02 -9.00 -12.00
N ILE A 344 -3.19 -10.15 -11.36
CA ILE A 344 -3.51 -10.25 -9.93
C ILE A 344 -2.41 -9.58 -9.09
N ALA A 345 -1.14 -9.93 -9.33
CA ALA A 345 -0.02 -9.38 -8.57
C ALA A 345 0.09 -7.86 -8.71
N TYR A 346 -0.11 -7.32 -9.93
CA TYR A 346 -0.08 -5.89 -10.16
C TYR A 346 -1.16 -5.15 -9.36
N ILE A 347 -2.41 -5.66 -9.39
CA ILE A 347 -3.54 -5.06 -8.69
C ILE A 347 -3.35 -5.10 -7.18
N LEU A 348 -2.89 -6.23 -6.64
CA LEU A 348 -2.68 -6.40 -5.20
C LEU A 348 -1.57 -5.48 -4.66
N LEU A 349 -0.50 -5.30 -5.42
CA LEU A 349 0.69 -4.58 -4.97
C LEU A 349 0.65 -3.08 -5.25
N ILE A 350 -0.29 -2.56 -6.06
CA ILE A 350 -0.30 -1.14 -6.43
C ILE A 350 -0.44 -0.21 -5.23
N THR A 351 -1.33 -0.55 -4.29
CA THR A 351 -1.51 0.21 -3.05
C THR A 351 -0.29 0.13 -2.15
N SER A 352 0.37 -1.03 -2.07
CA SER A 352 1.61 -1.20 -1.31
C SER A 352 2.75 -0.37 -1.89
N ALA A 353 2.82 -0.22 -3.23
CA ALA A 353 3.77 0.68 -3.88
C ALA A 353 3.49 2.16 -3.59
N MET A 354 2.22 2.54 -3.43
CA MET A 354 1.86 3.91 -3.01
C MET A 354 2.23 4.14 -1.53
N THR A 355 1.95 3.19 -0.66
CA THR A 355 2.33 3.28 0.75
C THR A 355 3.84 3.25 0.95
N ALA A 356 4.60 2.59 0.08
CA ALA A 356 6.06 2.66 0.08
C ALA A 356 6.59 4.09 -0.10
N ILE A 357 5.89 4.92 -0.88
CA ILE A 357 6.25 6.34 -1.06
C ILE A 357 5.80 7.17 0.14
N THR A 358 4.56 6.98 0.60
CA THR A 358 3.92 7.87 1.58
C THR A 358 4.26 7.51 3.02
N HIS A 359 4.50 6.24 3.34
CA HIS A 359 4.69 5.77 4.73
C HIS A 359 6.10 5.23 4.99
N GLY A 360 6.67 4.49 4.05
CA GLY A 360 7.99 3.88 4.19
C GLY A 360 8.17 2.70 3.24
N THR A 361 9.35 2.59 2.66
CA THR A 361 9.73 1.51 1.73
C THR A 361 9.74 0.14 2.41
N ALA A 362 10.03 0.11 3.71
CA ALA A 362 9.97 -1.09 4.55
C ALA A 362 8.58 -1.76 4.55
N ASN A 363 7.51 -1.02 4.24
CA ASN A 363 6.16 -1.57 4.19
C ASN A 363 5.87 -2.42 2.95
N PHE A 364 6.64 -2.26 1.87
CA PHE A 364 6.41 -2.96 0.61
C PHE A 364 6.79 -4.44 0.67
N ILE A 365 7.89 -4.75 1.33
CA ILE A 365 8.44 -6.12 1.38
C ILE A 365 7.52 -7.10 2.13
N PRO A 366 7.01 -6.80 3.33
CA PRO A 366 6.06 -7.69 4.01
C PRO A 366 4.79 -7.96 3.21
N GLU A 367 4.26 -6.96 2.50
CA GLU A 367 3.09 -7.13 1.64
C GLU A 367 3.39 -8.03 0.44
N LEU A 368 4.56 -7.84 -0.20
CA LEU A 368 5.00 -8.71 -1.29
C LEU A 368 5.13 -10.17 -0.83
N LEU A 369 5.78 -10.39 0.31
CA LEU A 369 5.94 -11.73 0.90
C LEU A 369 4.59 -12.33 1.26
N TYR A 370 3.66 -11.54 1.81
CA TYR A 370 2.30 -11.97 2.13
C TYR A 370 1.59 -12.52 0.89
N TYR A 371 1.62 -11.77 -0.20
CA TYR A 371 0.98 -12.22 -1.44
C TYR A 371 1.68 -13.43 -2.04
N ILE A 372 3.00 -13.52 -1.95
CA ILE A 372 3.72 -14.73 -2.38
C ILE A 372 3.25 -15.94 -1.55
N LEU A 373 3.20 -15.82 -0.23
CA LEU A 373 2.83 -16.92 0.67
C LEU A 373 1.44 -17.50 0.38
N PHE A 374 0.46 -16.63 0.17
CA PHE A 374 -0.94 -17.05 0.03
C PHE A 374 -1.38 -17.22 -1.42
N LEU A 375 -0.87 -16.40 -2.34
CA LEU A 375 -1.24 -16.51 -3.75
C LEU A 375 -0.55 -17.71 -4.42
N LEU A 376 0.72 -18.00 -4.10
CA LEU A 376 1.46 -19.09 -4.74
C LEU A 376 0.82 -20.48 -4.53
N PRO A 377 0.42 -20.90 -3.31
CA PRO A 377 -0.28 -22.17 -3.11
C PRO A 377 -1.60 -22.25 -3.89
N LEU A 378 -2.36 -21.15 -3.91
CA LEU A 378 -3.61 -21.08 -4.67
C LEU A 378 -3.37 -21.25 -6.18
N LEU A 379 -2.34 -20.62 -6.72
CA LEU A 379 -1.97 -20.72 -8.13
C LEU A 379 -1.47 -22.14 -8.48
N LEU A 380 -0.65 -22.74 -7.61
CA LEU A 380 -0.17 -24.11 -7.80
C LEU A 380 -1.33 -25.11 -7.80
N TRP A 381 -2.28 -24.98 -6.89
CA TRP A 381 -3.49 -25.81 -6.84
C TRP A 381 -4.39 -25.60 -8.05
N SER A 382 -4.46 -24.39 -8.56
CA SER A 382 -5.27 -24.03 -9.72
C SER A 382 -4.57 -24.31 -11.06
N ARG A 383 -3.32 -24.75 -11.05
CA ARG A 383 -2.57 -25.02 -12.27
C ARG A 383 -3.20 -26.18 -13.05
N GLU A 384 -3.39 -26.01 -14.35
CA GLU A 384 -3.77 -27.10 -15.24
C GLU A 384 -2.55 -27.99 -15.50
N ASN A 385 -2.62 -29.25 -15.04
CA ASN A 385 -1.68 -30.27 -15.48
C ASN A 385 -2.02 -30.58 -16.95
N ARG A 386 -1.26 -30.03 -17.89
CA ARG A 386 -1.21 -30.59 -19.23
C ARG A 386 -0.64 -32.00 -19.11
N LYS A 387 -1.48 -33.02 -18.87
CA LYS A 387 -1.15 -34.37 -19.32
C LYS A 387 -0.95 -34.20 -20.83
N LEU A 388 0.26 -34.50 -21.27
CA LEU A 388 0.59 -34.65 -22.68
C LEU A 388 -0.48 -35.54 -23.30
N SER A 389 -1.45 -34.96 -23.95
CA SER A 389 -2.33 -35.65 -24.88
C SER A 389 -1.53 -35.89 -26.17
N ASN A 390 -0.38 -36.54 -26.03
CA ASN A 390 0.33 -37.16 -27.09
C ASN A 390 -0.09 -38.63 -27.14
N SER A 391 -1.29 -38.86 -27.58
CA SER A 391 -1.60 -40.17 -28.19
C SER A 391 -2.88 -40.02 -28.98
N SER A 392 -2.77 -40.41 -30.24
CA SER A 392 -3.82 -40.67 -31.23
C SER A 392 -4.30 -39.48 -32.05
N SER A 393 -3.49 -39.18 -33.05
CA SER A 393 -4.00 -39.01 -34.42
C SER A 393 -2.87 -39.36 -35.41
N ILE A 394 -2.43 -40.63 -35.38
CA ILE A 394 -1.92 -41.31 -36.55
C ILE A 394 -3.05 -42.24 -36.96
N PHE A 395 -3.84 -41.73 -37.92
CA PHE A 395 -4.51 -42.51 -38.96
C PHE A 395 -5.10 -41.54 -39.94
#